data_662c70e33e1c3724abb53ce153692dfc
#
_entry.id   662c70e33e1c3724abb53ce153692dfc
#
_cell.length_a   1.000
_cell.length_b   1.000
_cell.length_c   1.000
_cell.angle_alpha   90.00
_cell.angle_beta   90.00
_cell.angle_gamma   90.00
#
_symmetry.space_group_name_H-M   'P 1'
#
loop_
_entity.id
_entity.type
_entity.pdbx_description
1 polymer ?
#
loop_
_entity_poly.entity_id
_entity_poly.type
_entity_poly.pdbx_seq_one_letter_code
_entity_poly.pdbx_strand_id
1 'polypeptide(L)'
;PFDFTRRRLSVVVSDGKKKQLITKGAVEEILSICTMVDYKGEVSDITRDIKQNILKITKDLNKQGLRVVAVAQKNDITDVKDFSIKDESKMVLMGFIGFLDPPKESAKGAIERLNQDGIRVIVLTGDNEYVTKAICEKVNINTDKIILGSKVEKLSDAEVEAKRS
;
A
#
# COMPACT_ATOMS: atom_id res chain seq x y z
N PRO A 1 -7.76 -5.16 -14.79
CA PRO A 1 -6.68 -4.17 -14.71
C PRO A 1 -6.62 -3.54 -13.32
N PHE A 2 -5.43 -3.07 -12.89
CA PHE A 2 -5.30 -2.33 -11.64
C PHE A 2 -6.05 -1.00 -11.74
N ASP A 3 -6.84 -0.69 -10.71
CA ASP A 3 -7.57 0.57 -10.62
C ASP A 3 -6.87 1.49 -9.62
N PHE A 4 -6.27 2.55 -10.12
CA PHE A 4 -5.49 3.50 -9.32
C PHE A 4 -6.37 4.27 -8.32
N THR A 5 -7.63 4.51 -8.63
CA THR A 5 -8.56 5.20 -7.74
C THR A 5 -8.94 4.31 -6.56
N ARG A 6 -9.26 3.05 -6.83
CA ARG A 6 -9.60 2.05 -5.81
C ARG A 6 -8.40 1.38 -5.17
N ARG A 7 -7.18 1.56 -5.71
CA ARG A 7 -5.90 0.99 -5.25
C ARG A 7 -5.96 -0.52 -4.99
N ARG A 8 -6.73 -1.26 -5.81
CA ARG A 8 -6.89 -2.71 -5.72
C ARG A 8 -7.11 -3.36 -7.07
N LEU A 9 -6.83 -4.64 -7.14
CA LEU A 9 -6.96 -5.50 -8.32
C LEU A 9 -7.65 -6.78 -7.92
N SER A 10 -8.60 -7.23 -8.74
CA SER A 10 -9.30 -8.50 -8.57
C SER A 10 -9.08 -9.42 -9.74
N VAL A 11 -9.00 -10.70 -9.47
CA VAL A 11 -8.98 -11.78 -10.44
C VAL A 11 -9.98 -12.86 -10.04
N VAL A 12 -10.59 -13.49 -11.03
CA VAL A 12 -11.43 -14.67 -10.82
C VAL A 12 -10.65 -15.89 -11.28
N VAL A 13 -10.52 -16.87 -10.40
CA VAL A 13 -9.89 -18.14 -10.67
C VAL A 13 -10.97 -19.23 -10.68
N SER A 14 -10.92 -20.15 -11.62
CA SER A 14 -11.83 -21.29 -11.71
C SER A 14 -11.04 -22.57 -11.93
N ASP A 15 -11.40 -23.62 -11.20
CA ASP A 15 -10.90 -25.00 -11.41
C ASP A 15 -11.88 -25.86 -12.21
N GLY A 16 -12.89 -25.23 -12.83
CA GLY A 16 -13.97 -25.88 -13.57
C GLY A 16 -15.18 -26.27 -12.71
N LYS A 17 -15.04 -26.40 -11.39
CA LYS A 17 -16.12 -26.72 -10.46
C LYS A 17 -16.46 -25.55 -9.52
N LYS A 18 -15.42 -24.84 -9.08
CA LYS A 18 -15.53 -23.71 -8.15
C LYS A 18 -14.93 -22.47 -8.76
N LYS A 19 -15.54 -21.33 -8.49
CA LYS A 19 -14.99 -20.02 -8.82
C LYS A 19 -14.63 -19.29 -7.54
N GLN A 20 -13.50 -18.60 -7.56
CA GLN A 20 -12.98 -17.85 -6.46
C GLN A 20 -12.59 -16.44 -6.93
N LEU A 21 -13.05 -15.41 -6.24
CA LEU A 21 -12.61 -14.04 -6.44
C LEU A 21 -11.47 -13.75 -5.47
N ILE A 22 -10.32 -13.36 -6.00
CA ILE A 22 -9.14 -12.97 -5.24
C ILE A 22 -8.88 -11.50 -5.50
N THR A 23 -8.79 -10.71 -4.44
CA THR A 23 -8.54 -9.27 -4.52
C THR A 23 -7.31 -8.92 -3.71
N LYS A 24 -6.37 -8.17 -4.30
CA LYS A 24 -5.20 -7.62 -3.62
C LYS A 24 -5.16 -6.10 -3.74
N GLY A 25 -4.61 -5.42 -2.75
CA GLY A 25 -4.51 -3.97 -2.77
C GLY A 25 -3.98 -3.36 -1.48
N ALA A 26 -4.11 -2.04 -1.37
CA ALA A 26 -3.78 -1.32 -0.14
C ALA A 26 -4.59 -1.88 1.03
N VAL A 27 -3.96 -1.98 2.20
CA VAL A 27 -4.54 -2.65 3.37
C VAL A 27 -5.89 -2.04 3.76
N GLU A 28 -5.99 -0.72 3.79
CA GLU A 28 -7.21 0.01 4.13
C GLU A 28 -8.34 -0.30 3.16
N GLU A 29 -8.03 -0.35 1.85
CA GLU A 29 -9.00 -0.63 0.78
C GLU A 29 -9.50 -2.08 0.84
N ILE A 30 -8.61 -3.03 1.12
CA ILE A 30 -9.01 -4.44 1.28
C ILE A 30 -9.84 -4.62 2.55
N LEU A 31 -9.45 -4.00 3.67
CA LEU A 31 -10.24 -4.03 4.91
C LEU A 31 -11.65 -3.43 4.76
N SER A 32 -11.84 -2.50 3.82
CA SER A 32 -13.15 -1.89 3.56
C SER A 32 -14.15 -2.85 2.92
N ILE A 33 -13.67 -3.86 2.19
CA ILE A 33 -14.50 -4.87 1.51
C ILE A 33 -14.56 -6.21 2.24
N CYS A 34 -13.80 -6.38 3.32
CA CYS A 34 -13.77 -7.59 4.13
C CYS A 34 -14.74 -7.49 5.32
N THR A 35 -15.48 -8.56 5.56
CA THR A 35 -16.31 -8.76 6.77
C THR A 35 -15.72 -9.83 7.68
N MET A 36 -14.89 -10.71 7.14
CA MET A 36 -14.30 -11.84 7.84
C MET A 36 -12.80 -11.88 7.64
N VAL A 37 -12.11 -12.57 8.54
CA VAL A 37 -10.67 -12.87 8.47
C VAL A 37 -10.44 -14.35 8.66
N ASP A 38 -9.53 -14.92 7.89
CA ASP A 38 -8.99 -16.27 8.11
C ASP A 38 -7.71 -16.15 8.96
N TYR A 39 -7.70 -16.81 10.09
CA TYR A 39 -6.50 -16.95 10.89
C TYR A 39 -6.19 -18.43 11.11
N LYS A 40 -5.18 -18.93 10.44
CA LYS A 40 -4.74 -20.35 10.50
C LYS A 40 -5.84 -21.36 10.13
N GLY A 41 -6.70 -21.01 9.19
CA GLY A 41 -7.81 -21.86 8.73
C GLY A 41 -9.11 -21.68 9.52
N GLU A 42 -9.13 -20.81 10.52
CA GLU A 42 -10.35 -20.43 11.24
C GLU A 42 -10.86 -19.09 10.74
N VAL A 43 -12.07 -19.10 10.19
CA VAL A 43 -12.72 -17.90 9.67
C VAL A 43 -13.63 -17.30 10.74
N SER A 44 -13.44 -16.02 11.03
CA SER A 44 -14.24 -15.27 12.00
C SER A 44 -14.55 -13.85 11.51
N ASP A 45 -15.52 -13.20 12.16
CA ASP A 45 -15.86 -11.81 11.85
C ASP A 45 -14.72 -10.85 12.18
N ILE A 46 -14.52 -9.86 11.31
CA ILE A 46 -13.57 -8.77 11.58
C ILE A 46 -14.20 -7.78 12.57
N THR A 47 -13.76 -7.84 13.83
CA THR A 47 -14.11 -6.85 14.85
C THR A 47 -13.34 -5.53 14.66
N ARG A 48 -13.77 -4.49 15.37
CA ARG A 48 -13.06 -3.20 15.42
C ARG A 48 -11.61 -3.36 15.92
N ASP A 49 -11.43 -4.19 16.93
CA ASP A 49 -10.11 -4.43 17.55
C ASP A 49 -9.17 -5.16 16.57
N ILE A 50 -9.69 -6.15 15.84
CA ILE A 50 -8.93 -6.84 14.79
C ILE A 50 -8.50 -5.84 13.72
N LYS A 51 -9.40 -4.96 13.25
CA LYS A 51 -9.05 -3.92 12.26
C LYS A 51 -7.94 -3.00 12.77
N GLN A 52 -8.06 -2.52 14.01
CA GLN A 52 -7.04 -1.64 14.60
C GLN A 52 -5.68 -2.34 14.74
N ASN A 53 -5.68 -3.60 15.14
CA ASN A 53 -4.46 -4.40 15.26
C ASN A 53 -3.78 -4.60 13.90
N ILE A 54 -4.55 -4.91 12.87
CA ILE A 54 -4.06 -5.04 11.50
C ILE A 54 -3.39 -3.74 11.03
N LEU A 55 -4.06 -2.60 11.21
CA LEU A 55 -3.52 -1.29 10.81
C LEU A 55 -2.24 -0.95 11.58
N LYS A 56 -2.17 -1.30 12.86
CA LYS A 56 -0.96 -1.12 13.68
C LYS A 56 0.20 -1.96 13.15
N ILE A 57 -0.02 -3.26 12.92
CA ILE A 57 0.99 -4.17 12.37
C ILE A 57 1.47 -3.67 11.00
N THR A 58 0.54 -3.27 10.12
CA THR A 58 0.87 -2.71 8.81
C THR A 58 1.75 -1.48 8.92
N LYS A 59 1.42 -0.56 9.84
CA LYS A 59 2.21 0.63 10.10
C LYS A 59 3.63 0.29 10.58
N ASP A 60 3.77 -0.70 11.46
CA ASP A 60 5.07 -1.10 11.98
C ASP A 60 5.93 -1.80 10.91
N LEU A 61 5.32 -2.55 10.00
CA LEU A 61 6.00 -3.10 8.81
C LEU A 61 6.43 -1.99 7.84
N ASN A 62 5.57 -1.01 7.60
CA ASN A 62 5.88 0.13 6.73
C ASN A 62 7.07 0.96 7.29
N LYS A 63 7.16 1.14 8.62
CA LYS A 63 8.31 1.80 9.26
C LYS A 63 9.63 1.05 9.06
N GLN A 64 9.58 -0.26 8.84
CA GLN A 64 10.73 -1.08 8.48
C GLN A 64 11.10 -1.00 7.00
N GLY A 65 10.35 -0.21 6.21
CA GLY A 65 10.55 -0.04 4.77
C GLY A 65 9.84 -1.10 3.92
N LEU A 66 8.97 -1.91 4.51
CA LEU A 66 8.18 -2.90 3.79
C LEU A 66 6.91 -2.25 3.20
N ARG A 67 6.70 -2.45 1.89
CA ARG A 67 5.42 -2.14 1.24
C ARG A 67 4.47 -3.30 1.48
N VAL A 68 3.37 -3.05 2.19
CA VAL A 68 2.41 -4.08 2.57
C VAL A 68 1.20 -4.07 1.66
N VAL A 69 0.88 -5.23 1.10
CA VAL A 69 -0.31 -5.50 0.28
C VAL A 69 -1.17 -6.52 1.00
N ALA A 70 -2.45 -6.24 1.17
CA ALA A 70 -3.40 -7.20 1.69
C ALA A 70 -4.01 -8.05 0.57
N VAL A 71 -4.38 -9.29 0.92
CA VAL A 71 -5.05 -10.25 0.04
C VAL A 71 -6.33 -10.72 0.69
N ALA A 72 -7.43 -10.63 -0.04
CA ALA A 72 -8.72 -11.15 0.35
C ALA A 72 -9.27 -12.10 -0.70
N GLN A 73 -10.14 -13.01 -0.27
CA GLN A 73 -10.81 -13.94 -1.17
C GLN A 73 -12.31 -14.05 -0.85
N LYS A 74 -13.06 -14.46 -1.86
CA LYS A 74 -14.47 -14.85 -1.74
C LYS A 74 -14.65 -16.13 -2.54
N ASN A 75 -15.14 -17.15 -1.85
CA ASN A 75 -15.40 -18.48 -2.43
C ASN A 75 -16.84 -18.59 -2.91
N ASP A 76 -17.12 -19.65 -3.67
CA ASP A 76 -18.46 -20.08 -4.10
C ASP A 76 -19.27 -18.98 -4.83
N ILE A 77 -18.60 -18.34 -5.81
CA ILE A 77 -19.20 -17.33 -6.68
C ILE A 77 -19.68 -17.92 -8.01
N THR A 78 -20.19 -19.17 -7.97
CA THR A 78 -20.55 -19.96 -9.16
C THR A 78 -21.68 -19.36 -9.98
N ASP A 79 -22.59 -18.61 -9.35
CA ASP A 79 -23.80 -18.06 -9.98
C ASP A 79 -23.57 -16.74 -10.72
N VAL A 80 -22.35 -16.17 -10.62
CA VAL A 80 -22.03 -14.88 -11.26
C VAL A 80 -21.51 -15.14 -12.67
N LYS A 81 -22.26 -14.69 -13.69
CA LYS A 81 -21.87 -14.80 -15.10
C LYS A 81 -20.84 -13.71 -15.46
N ASP A 82 -21.09 -12.47 -15.03
CA ASP A 82 -20.24 -11.32 -15.30
C ASP A 82 -19.79 -10.69 -13.97
N PHE A 83 -18.48 -10.72 -13.73
CA PHE A 83 -17.89 -10.15 -12.52
C PHE A 83 -17.71 -8.65 -12.65
N SER A 84 -18.09 -7.93 -11.61
CA SER A 84 -18.03 -6.48 -11.52
C SER A 84 -17.43 -6.02 -10.19
N ILE A 85 -17.21 -4.72 -10.07
CA ILE A 85 -16.76 -4.08 -8.82
C ILE A 85 -17.72 -4.38 -7.64
N LYS A 86 -19.01 -4.58 -7.90
CA LYS A 86 -20.02 -4.86 -6.86
C LYS A 86 -19.80 -6.19 -6.15
N ASP A 87 -19.11 -7.13 -6.81
CA ASP A 87 -18.80 -8.44 -6.26
C ASP A 87 -17.65 -8.38 -5.24
N GLU A 88 -16.85 -7.31 -5.26
CA GLU A 88 -15.79 -7.01 -4.30
C GLU A 88 -16.38 -6.56 -2.95
N SER A 89 -17.13 -7.42 -2.31
CA SER A 89 -17.79 -7.16 -1.01
C SER A 89 -17.91 -8.43 -0.20
N LYS A 90 -18.01 -8.31 1.13
CA LYS A 90 -18.14 -9.43 2.06
C LYS A 90 -17.05 -10.47 1.84
N MET A 91 -15.82 -10.01 1.68
CA MET A 91 -14.67 -10.86 1.44
C MET A 91 -14.06 -11.34 2.76
N VAL A 92 -13.27 -12.40 2.68
CA VAL A 92 -12.45 -12.93 3.77
C VAL A 92 -11.03 -12.42 3.60
N LEU A 93 -10.50 -11.72 4.58
CA LEU A 93 -9.10 -11.33 4.60
C LEU A 93 -8.23 -12.57 4.84
N MET A 94 -7.32 -12.85 3.92
CA MET A 94 -6.43 -14.03 3.99
C MET A 94 -5.07 -13.71 4.62
N GLY A 95 -4.61 -12.45 4.50
CA GLY A 95 -3.32 -12.04 5.05
C GLY A 95 -2.67 -10.91 4.28
N PHE A 96 -1.35 -10.79 4.48
CA PHE A 96 -0.54 -9.70 3.95
C PHE A 96 0.72 -10.23 3.27
N ILE A 97 1.16 -9.51 2.25
CA ILE A 97 2.46 -9.73 1.60
C ILE A 97 3.27 -8.46 1.79
N GLY A 98 4.43 -8.57 2.44
CA GLY A 98 5.39 -7.47 2.57
C GLY A 98 6.45 -7.56 1.48
N PHE A 99 6.67 -6.47 0.75
CA PHE A 99 7.72 -6.34 -0.26
C PHE A 99 8.78 -5.38 0.26
N LEU A 100 10.02 -5.84 0.26
CA LEU A 100 11.17 -4.98 0.46
C LEU A 100 11.73 -4.60 -0.92
N ASP A 101 11.73 -3.29 -1.21
CA ASP A 101 12.32 -2.74 -2.43
C ASP A 101 13.50 -1.84 -2.03
N PRO A 102 14.70 -2.43 -1.86
CA PRO A 102 15.86 -1.66 -1.41
C PRO A 102 16.33 -0.70 -2.50
N PRO A 103 16.88 0.47 -2.15
CA PRO A 103 17.52 1.34 -3.10
C PRO A 103 18.73 0.63 -3.74
N LYS A 104 19.05 1.00 -4.97
CA LYS A 104 20.27 0.50 -5.62
C LYS A 104 21.52 0.89 -4.80
N GLU A 105 22.50 0.00 -4.74
CA GLU A 105 23.76 0.26 -4.00
C GLU A 105 24.44 1.56 -4.41
N SER A 106 24.39 1.90 -5.71
CA SER A 106 24.96 3.15 -6.24
C SER A 106 24.20 4.42 -5.86
N ALA A 107 22.97 4.31 -5.38
CA ALA A 107 22.09 5.48 -5.14
C ALA A 107 22.66 6.42 -4.09
N LYS A 108 23.16 5.89 -2.96
CA LYS A 108 23.74 6.67 -1.88
C LYS A 108 24.92 7.52 -2.39
N GLY A 109 25.89 6.91 -3.06
CA GLY A 109 27.05 7.62 -3.57
C GLY A 109 26.73 8.61 -4.70
N ALA A 110 25.69 8.36 -5.49
CA ALA A 110 25.22 9.30 -6.50
C ALA A 110 24.60 10.55 -5.86
N ILE A 111 23.75 10.37 -4.84
CA ILE A 111 23.11 11.45 -4.10
C ILE A 111 24.16 12.31 -3.37
N GLU A 112 25.16 11.68 -2.74
CA GLU A 112 26.25 12.38 -2.06
C GLU A 112 27.04 13.28 -3.02
N ARG A 113 27.36 12.78 -4.23
CA ARG A 113 28.03 13.60 -5.26
C ARG A 113 27.19 14.78 -5.73
N LEU A 114 25.89 14.54 -6.00
CA LEU A 114 24.99 15.62 -6.39
C LEU A 114 24.93 16.71 -5.32
N ASN A 115 24.85 16.34 -4.05
CA ASN A 115 24.85 17.28 -2.94
C ASN A 115 26.18 18.07 -2.83
N GLN A 116 27.34 17.43 -3.08
CA GLN A 116 28.65 18.11 -3.12
C GLN A 116 28.73 19.14 -4.25
N ASP A 117 28.07 18.86 -5.37
CA ASP A 117 27.96 19.77 -6.51
C ASP A 117 26.89 20.86 -6.33
N GLY A 118 26.27 20.95 -5.15
CA GLY A 118 25.21 21.92 -4.85
C GLY A 118 23.84 21.57 -5.47
N ILE A 119 23.69 20.36 -5.99
CA ILE A 119 22.45 19.89 -6.60
C ILE A 119 21.61 19.20 -5.53
N ARG A 120 20.43 19.76 -5.27
CA ARG A 120 19.49 19.20 -4.30
C ARG A 120 18.63 18.11 -4.94
N VAL A 121 18.53 16.96 -4.27
CA VAL A 121 17.68 15.84 -4.68
C VAL A 121 16.34 15.94 -3.98
N ILE A 122 15.25 15.88 -4.76
CA ILE A 122 13.85 15.86 -4.24
C ILE A 122 13.23 14.53 -4.67
N VAL A 123 12.61 13.85 -3.71
CA VAL A 123 11.91 12.59 -3.95
C VAL A 123 10.42 12.86 -4.10
N LEU A 124 9.86 12.52 -5.27
CA LEU A 124 8.43 12.53 -5.55
C LEU A 124 7.97 11.08 -5.68
N THR A 125 7.04 10.67 -4.83
CA THR A 125 6.57 9.28 -4.80
C THR A 125 5.11 9.18 -4.38
N GLY A 126 4.42 8.14 -4.86
CA GLY A 126 3.10 7.74 -4.38
C GLY A 126 3.13 6.74 -3.22
N ASP A 127 4.32 6.39 -2.72
CA ASP A 127 4.47 5.45 -1.62
C ASP A 127 4.01 6.05 -0.29
N ASN A 128 3.75 5.15 0.66
CA ASN A 128 3.43 5.53 2.03
C ASN A 128 4.60 6.31 2.68
N GLU A 129 4.29 7.31 3.51
CA GLU A 129 5.27 8.19 4.16
C GLU A 129 6.32 7.41 4.99
N TYR A 130 5.91 6.33 5.66
CA TYR A 130 6.82 5.53 6.50
C TYR A 130 7.82 4.75 5.64
N VAL A 131 7.36 4.15 4.54
CA VAL A 131 8.21 3.45 3.58
C VAL A 131 9.18 4.42 2.93
N THR A 132 8.68 5.57 2.47
CA THR A 132 9.51 6.64 1.87
C THR A 132 10.59 7.09 2.84
N LYS A 133 10.22 7.36 4.10
CA LYS A 133 11.18 7.77 5.14
C LYS A 133 12.26 6.71 5.33
N ALA A 134 11.90 5.45 5.51
CA ALA A 134 12.86 4.37 5.71
C ALA A 134 13.82 4.18 4.52
N ILE A 135 13.36 4.41 3.28
CA ILE A 135 14.22 4.34 2.08
C ILE A 135 15.13 5.57 1.97
N CYS A 136 14.59 6.77 2.19
CA CYS A 136 15.37 8.00 2.15
C CYS A 136 16.51 8.00 3.17
N GLU A 137 16.26 7.53 4.40
CA GLU A 137 17.27 7.40 5.45
C GLU A 137 18.43 6.47 5.01
N LYS A 138 18.15 5.38 4.28
CA LYS A 138 19.18 4.46 3.76
C LYS A 138 20.12 5.10 2.74
N VAL A 139 19.66 6.13 2.04
CA VAL A 139 20.45 6.85 1.02
C VAL A 139 20.88 8.26 1.45
N ASN A 140 20.78 8.56 2.75
CA ASN A 140 21.18 9.84 3.35
C ASN A 140 20.39 11.07 2.81
N ILE A 141 19.11 10.88 2.45
CA ILE A 141 18.20 12.00 2.14
C ILE A 141 17.50 12.42 3.45
N ASN A 142 17.55 13.72 3.76
CA ASN A 142 16.87 14.27 4.91
C ASN A 142 15.34 14.13 4.77
N THR A 143 14.69 13.66 5.83
CA THR A 143 13.25 13.36 5.86
C THR A 143 12.46 14.27 6.81
N ASP A 144 13.08 15.35 7.34
CA ASP A 144 12.40 16.25 8.28
C ASP A 144 11.25 17.03 7.62
N LYS A 145 11.31 17.19 6.30
CA LYS A 145 10.35 17.97 5.52
C LYS A 145 9.52 17.09 4.57
N ILE A 146 8.98 15.96 5.03
CA ILE A 146 8.04 15.16 4.21
C ILE A 146 6.71 15.91 4.13
N ILE A 147 6.22 16.11 2.90
CA ILE A 147 4.94 16.75 2.63
C ILE A 147 4.02 15.73 1.94
N LEU A 148 2.87 15.45 2.54
CA LEU A 148 1.89 14.54 1.95
C LEU A 148 1.16 15.20 0.77
N GLY A 149 0.85 14.44 -0.29
CA GLY A 149 0.15 14.93 -1.47
C GLY A 149 -1.15 15.70 -1.14
N SER A 150 -1.94 15.19 -0.20
CA SER A 150 -3.16 15.87 0.26
C SER A 150 -2.93 17.24 0.91
N LYS A 151 -1.69 17.53 1.35
CA LYS A 151 -1.28 18.87 1.81
C LYS A 151 -0.80 19.70 0.64
N VAL A 152 -0.05 19.10 -0.30
CA VAL A 152 0.45 19.81 -1.51
C VAL A 152 -0.71 20.36 -2.33
N GLU A 153 -1.79 19.60 -2.52
CA GLU A 153 -2.99 20.02 -3.26
C GLU A 153 -3.67 21.28 -2.69
N LYS A 154 -3.40 21.62 -1.43
CA LYS A 154 -3.98 22.78 -0.73
C LYS A 154 -3.06 24.00 -0.71
N LEU A 155 -1.82 23.86 -1.20
CA LEU A 155 -0.83 24.92 -1.22
C LEU A 155 -0.92 25.70 -2.53
N SER A 156 -0.70 27.01 -2.46
CA SER A 156 -0.42 27.84 -3.63
C SER A 156 0.96 27.55 -4.20
N ASP A 157 1.20 27.89 -5.46
CA ASP A 157 2.51 27.72 -6.11
C ASP A 157 3.65 28.39 -5.33
N ALA A 158 3.38 29.59 -4.77
CA ALA A 158 4.37 30.32 -3.94
C ALA A 158 4.71 29.55 -2.64
N GLU A 159 3.72 28.92 -1.99
CA GLU A 159 3.93 28.11 -0.80
C GLU A 159 4.66 26.80 -1.11
N VAL A 160 4.39 26.20 -2.27
CA VAL A 160 5.15 25.02 -2.75
C VAL A 160 6.61 25.40 -2.97
N GLU A 161 6.87 26.54 -3.63
CA GLU A 161 8.23 27.02 -3.89
C GLU A 161 9.00 27.33 -2.59
N ALA A 162 8.36 27.99 -1.62
CA ALA A 162 8.94 28.26 -0.30
C ALA A 162 9.31 26.98 0.47
N LYS A 163 8.60 25.87 0.22
CA LYS A 163 8.90 24.57 0.86
C LYS A 163 10.00 23.78 0.14
N ARG A 164 10.36 24.17 -1.09
CA ARG A 164 11.47 23.63 -1.83
C ARG A 164 12.82 24.17 -1.34
N SER A 165 12.82 25.27 -0.63
CA SER A 165 13.98 25.86 0.04
C SER A 165 14.28 25.15 1.34
#